data_b188232b126bd587c9a613248ba86f23
#
_entry.id   b188232b126bd587c9a613248ba86f23
#
_cell.length_a   1.000
_cell.length_b   1.000
_cell.length_c   1.000
_cell.angle_alpha   90.00
_cell.angle_beta   90.00
_cell.angle_gamma   90.00
#
_symmetry.space_group_name_H-M   'P 1'
#
loop_
_entity.id
_entity.type
_entity.pdbx_description
1 polymer ?
#
loop_
_entity_poly.entity_id
_entity_poly.type
_entity_poly.pdbx_seq_one_letter_code
_entity_poly.pdbx_strand_id
1 'polypeptide(L)'
;MNASTTTCQILIVGGGAAGIATAASLLARDATLQITLVDPADTHYYQPGWTMVGAGIFTPQSTARSMASLIPKGVQWIKAAVATFEPQHNTLTLADGRVLGYQQLVVCPGLKLDWSAIDGLVETLGANGVTSNYRYDLAPYTWKLVQNLKQGRALFTQPPMPIKCAGAPQKAMYLSCDHWLKSGRLAQINTQFYNAGGVLFGVADYVPALMEYVERYAIDLRFSHRLVAVDGPGKRATFIRTQADGSSETVEQSFEMLHVVPPQIAPDFIRSSPLADAAGWVDVDPATLKHRQFANVHGLGDVTNTSNAKTAAAARKQAPVVANNVLVALGRRGESAVYDGYGSCPLTVEKGRIVLAEFTYGGKVAPSFPRWLLDGRQPTRLAWWLKARVLPALYWHGMLKGREWLAKPEKADARHG
;
A
#
# COMPACT_ATOMS: atom_id res chain seq x y z
N MET A 1 12.50 -39.57 9.40
CA MET A 1 11.50 -39.12 10.41
C MET A 1 10.43 -38.34 9.66
N ASN A 2 9.22 -38.90 9.55
CA ASN A 2 8.11 -38.14 8.93
C ASN A 2 7.78 -36.99 9.86
N ALA A 3 8.08 -35.75 9.44
CA ALA A 3 7.63 -34.57 10.14
C ALA A 3 6.09 -34.60 10.15
N SER A 4 5.48 -34.62 11.32
CA SER A 4 4.03 -34.61 11.43
C SER A 4 3.51 -33.28 10.87
N THR A 5 2.82 -33.34 9.75
CA THR A 5 2.18 -32.19 9.14
C THR A 5 1.03 -31.74 10.04
N THR A 6 1.13 -30.54 10.62
CA THR A 6 0.02 -29.93 11.37
C THR A 6 -0.96 -29.33 10.37
N THR A 7 -2.20 -29.85 10.34
CA THR A 7 -3.25 -29.31 9.44
C THR A 7 -4.06 -28.22 10.13
N CYS A 8 -4.08 -27.04 9.54
CA CYS A 8 -4.87 -25.89 9.97
C CYS A 8 -6.23 -25.87 9.25
N GLN A 9 -7.30 -25.46 9.94
CA GLN A 9 -8.57 -25.23 9.27
C GLN A 9 -8.49 -24.03 8.32
N ILE A 10 -8.01 -22.88 8.84
CA ILE A 10 -7.72 -21.69 8.04
C ILE A 10 -6.30 -21.25 8.33
N LEU A 11 -5.48 -21.15 7.30
CA LEU A 11 -4.12 -20.67 7.37
C LEU A 11 -4.00 -19.31 6.67
N ILE A 12 -3.55 -18.28 7.39
CA ILE A 12 -3.37 -16.92 6.85
C ILE A 12 -1.88 -16.62 6.79
N VAL A 13 -1.37 -16.30 5.61
CA VAL A 13 0.02 -15.89 5.38
C VAL A 13 0.10 -14.37 5.26
N GLY A 14 0.71 -13.74 6.24
CA GLY A 14 0.84 -12.29 6.37
C GLY A 14 0.00 -11.70 7.50
N GLY A 15 0.65 -11.14 8.53
CA GLY A 15 0.05 -10.44 9.68
C GLY A 15 -0.08 -8.93 9.49
N GLY A 16 -0.07 -8.46 8.23
CA GLY A 16 -0.32 -7.07 7.90
C GLY A 16 -1.79 -6.66 8.07
N ALA A 17 -2.14 -5.48 7.56
CA ALA A 17 -3.50 -4.92 7.61
C ALA A 17 -4.56 -5.92 7.10
N ALA A 18 -4.27 -6.57 5.97
CA ALA A 18 -5.18 -7.50 5.31
C ALA A 18 -5.38 -8.78 6.16
N GLY A 19 -4.30 -9.40 6.64
CA GLY A 19 -4.40 -10.68 7.36
C GLY A 19 -5.08 -10.55 8.72
N ILE A 20 -4.71 -9.56 9.54
CA ILE A 20 -5.36 -9.33 10.83
C ILE A 20 -6.85 -8.97 10.63
N ALA A 21 -7.16 -8.11 9.64
CA ALA A 21 -8.55 -7.75 9.36
C ALA A 21 -9.37 -8.96 8.90
N THR A 22 -8.80 -9.84 8.06
CA THR A 22 -9.48 -11.07 7.62
C THR A 22 -9.69 -12.04 8.79
N ALA A 23 -8.68 -12.26 9.63
CA ALA A 23 -8.81 -13.10 10.82
C ALA A 23 -9.88 -12.58 11.77
N ALA A 24 -9.89 -11.27 12.04
CA ALA A 24 -10.89 -10.63 12.88
C ALA A 24 -12.32 -10.69 12.26
N SER A 25 -12.43 -10.52 10.95
CA SER A 25 -13.68 -10.61 10.20
C SER A 25 -14.25 -12.04 10.19
N LEU A 26 -13.40 -13.06 10.06
CA LEU A 26 -13.76 -14.47 10.18
C LEU A 26 -14.30 -14.78 11.58
N LEU A 27 -13.56 -14.44 12.63
CA LEU A 27 -14.00 -14.69 14.01
C LEU A 27 -15.26 -13.93 14.40
N ALA A 28 -15.48 -12.74 13.85
CA ALA A 28 -16.72 -11.98 14.06
C ALA A 28 -17.95 -12.68 13.44
N ARG A 29 -17.75 -13.53 12.42
CA ARG A 29 -18.82 -14.31 11.77
C ARG A 29 -19.03 -15.69 12.40
N ASP A 30 -17.94 -16.32 12.83
CA ASP A 30 -17.96 -17.63 13.47
C ASP A 30 -16.77 -17.76 14.45
N ALA A 31 -17.06 -17.63 15.73
CA ALA A 31 -16.05 -17.68 16.79
C ALA A 31 -15.45 -19.09 17.02
N THR A 32 -16.01 -20.13 16.37
CA THR A 32 -15.54 -21.52 16.50
C THR A 32 -14.42 -21.87 15.53
N LEU A 33 -14.08 -20.97 14.61
CA LEU A 33 -13.05 -21.19 13.59
C LEU A 33 -11.65 -21.33 14.21
N GLN A 34 -10.90 -22.30 13.72
CA GLN A 34 -9.49 -22.49 14.05
C GLN A 34 -8.62 -21.78 13.01
N ILE A 35 -8.10 -20.63 13.39
CA ILE A 35 -7.31 -19.76 12.51
C ILE A 35 -5.85 -19.76 12.98
N THR A 36 -4.96 -20.09 12.04
CA THR A 36 -3.51 -19.94 12.22
C THR A 36 -3.03 -18.82 11.32
N LEU A 37 -2.27 -17.87 11.87
CA LEU A 37 -1.66 -16.75 11.15
C LEU A 37 -0.13 -16.90 11.20
N VAL A 38 0.52 -16.81 10.04
CA VAL A 38 1.98 -16.88 9.90
C VAL A 38 2.52 -15.52 9.48
N ASP A 39 3.39 -14.93 10.30
CA ASP A 39 4.11 -13.69 10.00
C ASP A 39 5.35 -13.57 10.90
N PRO A 40 6.55 -13.27 10.37
CA PRO A 40 7.77 -13.17 11.15
C PRO A 40 7.92 -11.86 11.95
N ALA A 41 7.12 -10.84 11.66
CA ALA A 41 7.32 -9.49 12.19
C ALA A 41 6.84 -9.33 13.64
N ASP A 42 7.64 -8.66 14.47
CA ASP A 42 7.25 -8.28 15.84
C ASP A 42 6.41 -7.01 15.91
N THR A 43 6.54 -6.18 14.89
CA THR A 43 5.90 -4.86 14.85
C THR A 43 4.98 -4.73 13.65
N HIS A 44 3.78 -4.29 13.93
CA HIS A 44 2.79 -3.94 12.92
C HIS A 44 2.75 -2.43 12.71
N TYR A 45 2.73 -2.00 11.45
CA TYR A 45 2.81 -0.60 11.08
C TYR A 45 1.53 -0.10 10.40
N TYR A 46 1.04 1.05 10.84
CA TYR A 46 0.06 1.85 10.11
C TYR A 46 0.78 2.66 9.03
N GLN A 47 1.12 1.99 7.93
CA GLN A 47 1.89 2.57 6.81
C GLN A 47 1.27 3.85 6.21
N PRO A 48 -0.09 4.00 6.12
CA PRO A 48 -0.70 5.24 5.64
C PRO A 48 -0.35 6.49 6.47
N GLY A 49 0.20 6.32 7.67
CA GLY A 49 0.68 7.39 8.55
C GLY A 49 2.07 7.90 8.19
N TRP A 50 2.89 7.17 7.44
CA TRP A 50 4.30 7.53 7.24
C TRP A 50 4.50 8.82 6.42
N THR A 51 3.60 9.14 5.49
CA THR A 51 3.62 10.45 4.82
C THR A 51 3.35 11.60 5.78
N MET A 52 2.55 11.37 6.84
CA MET A 52 2.32 12.36 7.90
C MET A 52 3.52 12.46 8.86
N VAL A 53 4.26 11.37 9.07
CA VAL A 53 5.54 11.38 9.81
C VAL A 53 6.59 12.18 9.03
N GLY A 54 6.74 11.92 7.73
CA GLY A 54 7.65 12.65 6.85
C GLY A 54 7.34 14.14 6.67
N ALA A 55 6.20 14.58 7.18
CA ALA A 55 5.77 15.99 7.24
C ALA A 55 5.70 16.55 8.68
N GLY A 56 6.18 15.81 9.69
CA GLY A 56 6.19 16.25 11.08
C GLY A 56 4.81 16.38 11.74
N ILE A 57 3.78 15.72 11.18
CA ILE A 57 2.40 15.78 11.65
C ILE A 57 2.12 14.63 12.64
N PHE A 58 2.66 13.45 12.35
CA PHE A 58 2.59 12.29 13.25
C PHE A 58 3.98 11.99 13.82
N THR A 59 4.01 11.40 15.01
CA THR A 59 5.24 10.78 15.53
C THR A 59 5.37 9.36 14.94
N PRO A 60 6.59 8.86 14.71
CA PRO A 60 6.79 7.49 14.23
C PRO A 60 6.08 6.46 15.12
N GLN A 61 6.19 6.59 16.44
CA GLN A 61 5.62 5.68 17.43
C GLN A 61 4.10 5.57 17.32
N SER A 62 3.40 6.65 16.92
CA SER A 62 1.96 6.62 16.72
C SER A 62 1.50 5.70 15.59
N THR A 63 2.44 5.31 14.71
CA THR A 63 2.20 4.45 13.56
C THR A 63 2.67 3.00 13.74
N ALA A 64 3.17 2.64 14.92
CA ALA A 64 3.70 1.31 15.21
C ALA A 64 3.04 0.72 16.46
N ARG A 65 2.77 -0.59 16.44
CA ARG A 65 2.29 -1.36 17.59
C ARG A 65 2.88 -2.76 17.56
N SER A 66 3.01 -3.40 18.74
CA SER A 66 3.39 -4.81 18.82
C SER A 66 2.40 -5.68 18.04
N MET A 67 2.92 -6.58 17.19
CA MET A 67 2.11 -7.55 16.44
C MET A 67 1.26 -8.39 17.41
N ALA A 68 1.86 -8.89 18.50
CA ALA A 68 1.17 -9.71 19.49
C ALA A 68 -0.06 -9.02 20.11
N SER A 69 -0.05 -7.69 20.25
CA SER A 69 -1.17 -6.92 20.78
C SER A 69 -2.35 -6.77 19.81
N LEU A 70 -2.13 -7.08 18.53
CA LEU A 70 -3.11 -6.89 17.46
C LEU A 70 -3.70 -8.20 16.96
N ILE A 71 -3.00 -9.32 17.14
CA ILE A 71 -3.53 -10.65 16.80
C ILE A 71 -4.86 -10.86 17.52
N PRO A 72 -5.94 -11.19 16.81
CA PRO A 72 -7.24 -11.41 17.44
C PRO A 72 -7.20 -12.58 18.45
N LYS A 73 -7.89 -12.44 19.55
CA LYS A 73 -8.00 -13.52 20.55
C LYS A 73 -8.60 -14.77 19.88
N GLY A 74 -7.99 -15.92 20.06
CA GLY A 74 -8.39 -17.18 19.41
C GLY A 74 -7.65 -17.49 18.12
N VAL A 75 -6.82 -16.58 17.61
CA VAL A 75 -5.92 -16.84 16.47
C VAL A 75 -4.58 -17.35 16.99
N GLN A 76 -4.13 -18.50 16.46
CA GLN A 76 -2.79 -19.00 16.71
C GLN A 76 -1.80 -18.23 15.82
N TRP A 77 -0.86 -17.49 16.41
CA TRP A 77 0.19 -16.83 15.66
C TRP A 77 1.47 -17.67 15.66
N ILE A 78 1.95 -18.01 14.45
CA ILE A 78 3.25 -18.64 14.21
C ILE A 78 4.19 -17.54 13.73
N LYS A 79 5.15 -17.16 14.58
CA LYS A 79 6.18 -16.17 14.25
C LYS A 79 7.27 -16.83 13.40
N ALA A 80 7.01 -16.96 12.11
CA ALA A 80 7.93 -17.52 11.13
C ALA A 80 7.68 -16.95 9.74
N ALA A 81 8.69 -17.03 8.87
CA ALA A 81 8.52 -16.71 7.45
C ALA A 81 8.09 -17.97 6.69
N VAL A 82 7.29 -17.79 5.64
CA VAL A 82 6.98 -18.84 4.66
C VAL A 82 8.09 -18.88 3.62
N ALA A 83 8.54 -20.10 3.28
CA ALA A 83 9.54 -20.35 2.25
C ALA A 83 8.91 -20.77 0.93
N THR A 84 8.03 -21.79 0.92
CA THR A 84 7.42 -22.33 -0.30
C THR A 84 5.95 -22.70 -0.12
N PHE A 85 5.23 -22.81 -1.24
CA PHE A 85 3.85 -23.30 -1.30
C PHE A 85 3.77 -24.52 -2.20
N GLU A 86 3.00 -25.50 -1.76
CA GLU A 86 2.63 -26.70 -2.52
C GLU A 86 1.11 -26.85 -2.54
N PRO A 87 0.40 -25.98 -3.29
CA PRO A 87 -1.05 -25.88 -3.21
C PRO A 87 -1.77 -27.15 -3.73
N GLN A 88 -1.14 -27.96 -4.57
CA GLN A 88 -1.63 -29.27 -5.02
C GLN A 88 -1.80 -30.27 -3.85
N HIS A 89 -0.94 -30.12 -2.82
CA HIS A 89 -0.96 -30.95 -1.61
C HIS A 89 -1.62 -30.23 -0.42
N ASN A 90 -2.10 -29.00 -0.61
CA ASN A 90 -2.64 -28.13 0.44
C ASN A 90 -1.63 -27.91 1.59
N THR A 91 -0.35 -27.71 1.26
CA THR A 91 0.71 -27.48 2.22
C THR A 91 1.54 -26.26 1.86
N LEU A 92 2.25 -25.76 2.87
CA LEU A 92 3.33 -24.80 2.71
C LEU A 92 4.48 -25.17 3.68
N THR A 93 5.68 -24.73 3.33
CA THR A 93 6.88 -24.92 4.16
C THR A 93 7.34 -23.59 4.73
N LEU A 94 7.61 -23.55 6.02
CA LEU A 94 8.21 -22.41 6.70
C LEU A 94 9.72 -22.36 6.50
N ALA A 95 10.34 -21.20 6.69
CA ALA A 95 11.79 -21.02 6.56
C ALA A 95 12.60 -21.86 7.58
N ASP A 96 11.99 -22.30 8.67
CA ASP A 96 12.58 -23.20 9.66
C ASP A 96 12.37 -24.70 9.35
N GLY A 97 11.81 -25.03 8.18
CA GLY A 97 11.60 -26.40 7.70
C GLY A 97 10.29 -27.05 8.15
N ARG A 98 9.49 -26.44 9.02
CA ARG A 98 8.17 -26.97 9.40
C ARG A 98 7.23 -26.95 8.22
N VAL A 99 6.40 -28.00 8.06
CA VAL A 99 5.37 -28.11 7.03
C VAL A 99 4.00 -27.93 7.68
N LEU A 100 3.20 -27.01 7.15
CA LEU A 100 1.83 -26.74 7.57
C LEU A 100 0.86 -27.15 6.46
N GLY A 101 -0.13 -27.99 6.81
CA GLY A 101 -1.28 -28.28 5.96
C GLY A 101 -2.42 -27.29 6.20
N TYR A 102 -3.35 -27.15 5.25
CA TYR A 102 -4.51 -26.31 5.40
C TYR A 102 -5.76 -26.84 4.68
N GLN A 103 -6.93 -26.53 5.23
CA GLN A 103 -8.20 -26.68 4.49
C GLN A 103 -8.47 -25.46 3.62
N GLN A 104 -8.25 -24.25 4.15
CA GLN A 104 -8.35 -22.98 3.43
C GLN A 104 -7.08 -22.17 3.64
N LEU A 105 -6.56 -21.55 2.58
CA LEU A 105 -5.40 -20.67 2.61
C LEU A 105 -5.78 -19.24 2.22
N VAL A 106 -5.32 -18.27 3.02
CA VAL A 106 -5.42 -16.83 2.70
C VAL A 106 -4.01 -16.26 2.56
N VAL A 107 -3.70 -15.68 1.40
CA VAL A 107 -2.38 -15.15 1.05
C VAL A 107 -2.42 -13.62 0.99
N CYS A 108 -1.74 -12.96 1.93
CA CYS A 108 -1.76 -11.49 2.05
C CYS A 108 -0.47 -10.88 2.65
N PRO A 109 0.73 -11.34 2.24
CA PRO A 109 1.99 -10.85 2.80
C PRO A 109 2.37 -9.43 2.34
N GLY A 110 1.53 -8.77 1.53
CA GLY A 110 1.83 -7.46 0.95
C GLY A 110 2.80 -7.54 -0.22
N LEU A 111 3.57 -6.47 -0.42
CA LEU A 111 4.56 -6.36 -1.50
C LEU A 111 5.96 -6.05 -0.98
N LYS A 112 6.95 -6.26 -1.83
CA LYS A 112 8.36 -5.94 -1.59
C LYS A 112 8.73 -4.63 -2.30
N LEU A 113 9.44 -3.77 -1.60
CA LEU A 113 10.07 -2.58 -2.16
C LEU A 113 11.43 -2.99 -2.73
N ASP A 114 11.63 -2.84 -4.02
CA ASP A 114 12.86 -3.27 -4.69
C ASP A 114 13.87 -2.13 -4.74
N TRP A 115 14.54 -1.89 -3.60
CA TRP A 115 15.55 -0.84 -3.47
C TRP A 115 16.77 -1.11 -4.36
N SER A 116 17.10 -2.37 -4.59
CA SER A 116 18.24 -2.81 -5.40
C SER A 116 18.03 -2.64 -6.92
N ALA A 117 16.80 -2.37 -7.36
CA ALA A 117 16.50 -2.06 -8.75
C ALA A 117 16.99 -0.67 -9.20
N ILE A 118 17.54 0.13 -8.29
CA ILE A 118 18.13 1.45 -8.57
C ILE A 118 19.58 1.43 -8.10
N ASP A 119 20.50 1.54 -9.04
CA ASP A 119 21.93 1.46 -8.77
C ASP A 119 22.39 2.52 -7.76
N GLY A 120 23.23 2.13 -6.79
CA GLY A 120 23.77 3.00 -5.75
C GLY A 120 22.74 3.50 -4.72
N LEU A 121 21.45 3.12 -4.82
CA LEU A 121 20.43 3.60 -3.88
C LEU A 121 20.60 2.98 -2.50
N VAL A 122 20.88 1.68 -2.40
CA VAL A 122 20.93 0.96 -1.12
C VAL A 122 22.02 1.55 -0.22
N GLU A 123 23.16 1.92 -0.78
CA GLU A 123 24.34 2.43 -0.11
C GLU A 123 24.15 3.85 0.46
N THR A 124 23.23 4.62 -0.12
CA THR A 124 23.02 6.02 0.26
C THR A 124 21.69 6.29 0.94
N LEU A 125 20.79 5.34 0.94
CA LEU A 125 19.43 5.51 1.48
C LEU A 125 19.45 5.77 3.00
N GLY A 126 18.98 6.94 3.42
CA GLY A 126 19.06 7.43 4.80
C GLY A 126 20.24 8.34 5.07
N ALA A 127 21.06 8.65 4.06
CA ALA A 127 22.20 9.56 4.09
C ALA A 127 22.21 10.49 2.86
N ASN A 128 23.14 11.41 2.80
CA ASN A 128 23.42 12.27 1.63
C ASN A 128 22.19 13.02 1.04
N GLY A 129 21.14 13.23 1.83
CA GLY A 129 19.90 13.85 1.34
C GLY A 129 18.92 12.88 0.67
N VAL A 130 19.21 11.57 0.65
CA VAL A 130 18.36 10.53 0.02
C VAL A 130 17.46 9.88 1.06
N THR A 131 16.14 9.91 0.84
CA THR A 131 15.13 9.46 1.80
C THR A 131 13.91 8.84 1.14
N SER A 132 13.00 8.29 1.96
CA SER A 132 11.71 7.76 1.52
C SER A 132 10.69 7.72 2.65
N ASN A 133 9.43 8.05 2.35
CA ASN A 133 8.30 7.80 3.25
C ASN A 133 7.72 6.37 3.11
N TYR A 134 8.36 5.51 2.32
CA TYR A 134 7.95 4.10 2.15
C TYR A 134 8.64 3.16 3.15
N ARG A 135 9.49 3.70 4.04
CA ARG A 135 10.12 2.99 5.15
C ARG A 135 9.91 3.75 6.46
N TYR A 136 9.61 3.01 7.52
CA TYR A 136 9.32 3.57 8.86
C TYR A 136 10.45 4.42 9.42
N ASP A 137 11.68 3.92 9.33
CA ASP A 137 12.90 4.55 9.85
C ASP A 137 13.35 5.75 9.03
N LEU A 138 12.95 5.85 7.76
CA LEU A 138 13.33 6.95 6.88
C LEU A 138 12.33 8.13 6.91
N ALA A 139 11.08 7.90 7.25
CA ALA A 139 10.09 8.98 7.29
C ALA A 139 10.49 10.13 8.25
N PRO A 140 11.06 9.89 9.46
CA PRO A 140 11.61 10.96 10.29
C PRO A 140 12.79 11.70 9.63
N TYR A 141 13.62 10.99 8.87
CA TYR A 141 14.73 11.61 8.13
C TYR A 141 14.20 12.50 7.00
N THR A 142 13.12 12.10 6.31
CA THR A 142 12.44 12.98 5.35
C THR A 142 12.07 14.31 6.00
N TRP A 143 11.43 14.27 7.17
CA TRP A 143 11.07 15.51 7.87
C TRP A 143 12.27 16.35 8.26
N LYS A 144 13.34 15.72 8.74
CA LYS A 144 14.60 16.43 9.03
C LYS A 144 15.17 17.13 7.80
N LEU A 145 15.17 16.49 6.64
CA LEU A 145 15.62 17.09 5.38
C LEU A 145 14.74 18.26 4.97
N VAL A 146 13.41 18.11 5.02
CA VAL A 146 12.45 19.19 4.71
C VAL A 146 12.66 20.42 5.60
N GLN A 147 12.87 20.22 6.91
CA GLN A 147 13.14 21.32 7.84
C GLN A 147 14.47 22.03 7.57
N ASN A 148 15.49 21.31 7.15
CA ASN A 148 16.84 21.84 7.03
C ASN A 148 17.15 22.41 5.64
N LEU A 149 16.41 22.02 4.61
CA LEU A 149 16.60 22.53 3.26
C LEU A 149 16.23 24.02 3.20
N LYS A 150 17.20 24.84 2.83
CA LYS A 150 17.03 26.30 2.72
C LYS A 150 16.93 26.75 1.27
N GLN A 151 17.68 26.12 0.39
CA GLN A 151 17.78 26.43 -1.03
C GLN A 151 18.25 25.20 -1.81
N GLY A 152 18.15 25.25 -3.13
CA GLY A 152 18.63 24.21 -4.03
C GLY A 152 17.51 23.37 -4.59
N ARG A 153 17.82 22.12 -4.95
CA ARG A 153 16.90 21.27 -5.70
C ARG A 153 16.38 20.11 -4.87
N ALA A 154 15.05 19.98 -4.82
CA ALA A 154 14.36 18.88 -4.16
C ALA A 154 13.66 18.01 -5.20
N LEU A 155 14.08 16.75 -5.33
CA LEU A 155 13.54 15.78 -6.25
C LEU A 155 12.62 14.80 -5.53
N PHE A 156 11.47 14.52 -6.15
CA PHE A 156 10.53 13.49 -5.71
C PHE A 156 10.29 12.52 -6.87
N THR A 157 10.26 11.21 -6.61
CA THR A 157 10.16 10.23 -7.67
C THR A 157 8.96 9.30 -7.50
N GLN A 158 8.40 8.85 -8.63
CA GLN A 158 7.38 7.81 -8.70
C GLN A 158 7.79 6.78 -9.75
N PRO A 159 7.92 5.50 -9.37
CA PRO A 159 8.30 4.43 -10.28
C PRO A 159 7.13 4.03 -11.19
N PRO A 160 7.33 3.12 -12.16
CA PRO A 160 6.24 2.51 -12.91
C PRO A 160 5.22 1.81 -12.01
N MET A 161 3.97 1.75 -12.47
CA MET A 161 2.93 0.97 -11.79
C MET A 161 3.23 -0.55 -11.91
N PRO A 162 2.77 -1.38 -10.97
CA PRO A 162 1.93 -1.04 -9.81
C PRO A 162 2.75 -0.57 -8.59
N ILE A 163 2.17 0.37 -7.84
CA ILE A 163 2.73 0.79 -6.54
C ILE A 163 1.65 0.86 -5.47
N LYS A 164 2.02 0.61 -4.21
CA LYS A 164 1.10 0.88 -3.09
C LYS A 164 0.91 2.38 -2.93
N CYS A 165 -0.35 2.81 -2.82
CA CYS A 165 -0.72 4.21 -2.63
C CYS A 165 -0.05 5.16 -3.64
N ALA A 166 -0.43 5.07 -4.94
CA ALA A 166 0.13 5.89 -6.03
C ALA A 166 0.14 7.41 -5.77
N GLY A 167 -0.68 7.91 -4.84
CA GLY A 167 -0.63 9.29 -4.39
C GLY A 167 0.39 9.59 -3.28
N ALA A 168 1.07 8.59 -2.70
CA ALA A 168 1.99 8.84 -1.58
C ALA A 168 3.25 9.64 -1.96
N PRO A 169 3.87 9.45 -3.13
CA PRO A 169 4.97 10.28 -3.60
C PRO A 169 4.57 11.76 -3.67
N GLN A 170 3.39 12.04 -4.24
CA GLN A 170 2.86 13.40 -4.35
C GLN A 170 2.58 14.02 -2.97
N LYS A 171 2.08 13.25 -2.00
CA LYS A 171 1.85 13.76 -0.63
C LYS A 171 3.15 14.20 0.03
N ALA A 172 4.25 13.46 -0.16
CA ALA A 172 5.56 13.86 0.33
C ALA A 172 5.98 15.20 -0.28
N MET A 173 5.81 15.36 -1.58
CA MET A 173 6.12 16.58 -2.32
C MET A 173 5.26 17.76 -1.86
N TYR A 174 3.94 17.64 -1.90
CA TYR A 174 3.04 18.74 -1.53
C TYR A 174 3.23 19.21 -0.08
N LEU A 175 3.36 18.28 0.88
CA LEU A 175 3.58 18.63 2.28
C LEU A 175 4.93 19.29 2.51
N SER A 176 5.96 18.91 1.75
CA SER A 176 7.25 19.58 1.79
C SER A 176 7.15 21.01 1.25
N CYS A 177 6.51 21.19 0.09
CA CYS A 177 6.27 22.51 -0.51
C CYS A 177 5.44 23.43 0.40
N ASP A 178 4.38 22.88 1.05
CA ASP A 178 3.58 23.62 2.02
C ASP A 178 4.42 24.14 3.21
N HIS A 179 5.32 23.30 3.72
CA HIS A 179 6.25 23.70 4.76
C HIS A 179 7.19 24.81 4.29
N TRP A 180 7.79 24.68 3.10
CA TRP A 180 8.70 25.67 2.54
C TRP A 180 7.99 26.99 2.22
N LEU A 181 6.76 26.95 1.71
CA LEU A 181 5.93 28.12 1.50
C LEU A 181 5.68 28.88 2.82
N LYS A 182 5.22 28.17 3.86
CA LYS A 182 4.91 28.73 5.18
C LYS A 182 6.14 29.25 5.92
N SER A 183 7.32 28.72 5.61
CA SER A 183 8.60 29.17 6.17
C SER A 183 9.33 30.21 5.31
N GLY A 184 8.70 30.67 4.20
CA GLY A 184 9.26 31.69 3.29
C GLY A 184 10.45 31.20 2.46
N ARG A 185 10.62 29.90 2.30
CA ARG A 185 11.80 29.30 1.61
C ARG A 185 11.48 28.76 0.22
N LEU A 186 10.20 28.61 -0.14
CA LEU A 186 9.79 27.95 -1.36
C LEU A 186 10.42 28.55 -2.62
N ALA A 187 10.58 29.87 -2.68
CA ALA A 187 11.16 30.58 -3.83
C ALA A 187 12.65 30.23 -4.07
N GLN A 188 13.38 29.73 -3.05
CA GLN A 188 14.77 29.31 -3.18
C GLN A 188 14.93 27.80 -3.44
N ILE A 189 13.83 27.03 -3.43
CA ILE A 189 13.84 25.58 -3.59
C ILE A 189 13.17 25.23 -4.91
N ASN A 190 13.94 24.68 -5.84
CA ASN A 190 13.43 24.16 -7.10
C ASN A 190 12.89 22.74 -6.85
N THR A 191 11.56 22.61 -6.80
CA THR A 191 10.88 21.32 -6.59
C THR A 191 10.57 20.66 -7.91
N GLN A 192 11.03 19.42 -8.09
CA GLN A 192 10.78 18.62 -9.29
C GLN A 192 10.16 17.28 -8.95
N PHE A 193 9.18 16.86 -9.74
CA PHE A 193 8.52 15.56 -9.63
C PHE A 193 8.77 14.70 -10.86
N TYR A 194 9.58 13.66 -10.69
CA TYR A 194 9.91 12.70 -11.73
C TYR A 194 8.97 11.49 -11.63
N ASN A 195 8.09 11.35 -12.62
CA ASN A 195 7.12 10.27 -12.70
C ASN A 195 7.41 9.40 -13.91
N ALA A 196 7.59 8.11 -13.71
CA ALA A 196 7.77 7.15 -14.79
C ALA A 196 6.52 6.98 -15.68
N GLY A 197 5.35 7.31 -15.16
CA GLY A 197 4.10 7.36 -15.92
C GLY A 197 3.89 8.67 -16.68
N GLY A 198 2.87 8.69 -17.55
CA GLY A 198 2.53 9.84 -18.38
C GLY A 198 1.49 10.80 -17.78
N VAL A 199 0.95 10.53 -16.58
CA VAL A 199 -0.12 11.32 -15.95
C VAL A 199 0.17 11.55 -14.47
N LEU A 200 -0.30 12.67 -13.93
CA LEU A 200 -0.11 13.01 -12.52
C LEU A 200 -0.85 12.05 -11.59
N PHE A 201 -2.09 11.67 -11.93
CA PHE A 201 -2.90 10.72 -11.18
C PHE A 201 -3.82 9.94 -12.10
N GLY A 202 -4.03 8.63 -11.81
CA GLY A 202 -4.74 7.71 -12.70
C GLY A 202 -6.27 7.93 -12.79
N VAL A 203 -6.87 8.78 -11.95
CA VAL A 203 -8.29 9.16 -12.01
C VAL A 203 -8.39 10.63 -12.33
N ALA A 204 -8.81 10.94 -13.56
CA ALA A 204 -8.79 12.29 -14.14
C ALA A 204 -9.59 13.33 -13.34
N ASP A 205 -10.70 12.92 -12.72
CA ASP A 205 -11.57 13.79 -11.91
C ASP A 205 -10.86 14.54 -10.77
N TYR A 206 -9.74 13.98 -10.27
CA TYR A 206 -8.99 14.58 -9.17
C TYR A 206 -7.80 15.43 -9.64
N VAL A 207 -7.41 15.32 -10.92
CA VAL A 207 -6.24 16.01 -11.47
C VAL A 207 -6.34 17.53 -11.41
N PRO A 208 -7.50 18.18 -11.73
CA PRO A 208 -7.61 19.64 -11.67
C PRO A 208 -7.21 20.22 -10.31
N ALA A 209 -7.75 19.66 -9.22
CA ALA A 209 -7.42 20.12 -7.87
C ALA A 209 -5.95 19.88 -7.48
N LEU A 210 -5.32 18.84 -8.03
CA LEU A 210 -3.89 18.57 -7.81
C LEU A 210 -3.01 19.56 -8.58
N MET A 211 -3.42 19.93 -9.80
CA MET A 211 -2.70 20.89 -10.64
C MET A 211 -2.71 22.30 -10.03
N GLU A 212 -3.79 22.72 -9.35
CA GLU A 212 -3.80 23.99 -8.60
C GLU A 212 -2.63 24.06 -7.58
N TYR A 213 -2.27 22.94 -6.95
CA TYR A 213 -1.15 22.88 -6.02
C TYR A 213 0.21 22.71 -6.72
N VAL A 214 0.25 22.11 -7.89
CA VAL A 214 1.46 22.08 -8.74
C VAL A 214 1.83 23.51 -9.13
N GLU A 215 0.85 24.29 -9.61
CA GLU A 215 1.04 25.70 -9.99
C GLU A 215 1.39 26.56 -8.77
N ARG A 216 0.61 26.45 -7.68
CA ARG A 216 0.83 27.19 -6.43
C ARG A 216 2.22 27.03 -5.85
N TYR A 217 2.80 25.82 -5.98
CA TYR A 217 4.12 25.51 -5.45
C TYR A 217 5.24 25.60 -6.50
N ALA A 218 4.90 26.01 -7.72
CA ALA A 218 5.83 26.07 -8.87
C ALA A 218 6.60 24.74 -9.06
N ILE A 219 5.88 23.61 -8.97
CA ILE A 219 6.47 22.28 -9.13
C ILE A 219 6.72 21.99 -10.61
N ASP A 220 7.93 21.58 -10.95
CA ASP A 220 8.31 21.12 -12.29
C ASP A 220 7.97 19.63 -12.44
N LEU A 221 6.93 19.32 -13.25
CA LEU A 221 6.49 17.95 -13.51
C LEU A 221 7.29 17.34 -14.67
N ARG A 222 7.92 16.19 -14.42
CA ARG A 222 8.72 15.42 -15.37
C ARG A 222 8.11 14.05 -15.57
N PHE A 223 7.26 13.90 -16.58
CA PHE A 223 6.63 12.63 -16.96
C PHE A 223 7.56 11.77 -17.81
N SER A 224 7.28 10.46 -17.83
CA SER A 224 8.04 9.45 -18.58
C SER A 224 9.52 9.37 -18.15
N HIS A 225 9.83 9.71 -16.88
CA HIS A 225 11.17 9.65 -16.34
C HIS A 225 11.25 8.59 -15.22
N ARG A 226 12.03 7.55 -15.43
CA ARG A 226 12.28 6.48 -14.46
C ARG A 226 13.65 6.64 -13.83
N LEU A 227 13.70 6.75 -12.51
CA LEU A 227 14.97 6.75 -11.75
C LEU A 227 15.65 5.40 -11.90
N VAL A 228 16.94 5.38 -12.25
CA VAL A 228 17.74 4.17 -12.47
C VAL A 228 19.01 4.12 -11.63
N ALA A 229 19.58 5.26 -11.22
CA ALA A 229 20.77 5.29 -10.37
C ALA A 229 20.79 6.52 -9.46
N VAL A 230 21.48 6.39 -8.32
CA VAL A 230 21.72 7.47 -7.35
C VAL A 230 23.18 7.45 -6.90
N ASP A 231 23.90 8.52 -7.17
CA ASP A 231 25.18 8.83 -6.57
C ASP A 231 24.92 9.78 -5.37
N GLY A 232 24.79 9.21 -4.17
CA GLY A 232 24.52 9.99 -2.97
C GLY A 232 25.61 10.96 -2.58
N PRO A 233 26.89 10.55 -2.48
CA PRO A 233 28.01 11.44 -2.22
C PRO A 233 28.13 12.57 -3.24
N GLY A 234 27.97 12.28 -4.53
CA GLY A 234 27.98 13.26 -5.61
C GLY A 234 26.67 14.02 -5.79
N LYS A 235 25.63 13.66 -5.02
CA LYS A 235 24.28 14.26 -5.07
C LYS A 235 23.71 14.31 -6.49
N ARG A 236 23.79 13.22 -7.21
CA ARG A 236 23.25 13.05 -8.57
C ARG A 236 22.28 11.91 -8.66
N ALA A 237 21.18 12.12 -9.38
CA ALA A 237 20.18 11.12 -9.72
C ALA A 237 20.15 10.98 -11.25
N THR A 238 20.16 9.72 -11.71
CA THR A 238 20.11 9.38 -13.14
C THR A 238 18.75 8.80 -13.48
N PHE A 239 18.13 9.37 -14.49
CA PHE A 239 16.82 8.96 -14.99
C PHE A 239 16.94 8.47 -16.45
N ILE A 240 16.10 7.52 -16.80
CA ILE A 240 15.78 7.20 -18.19
C ILE A 240 14.46 7.87 -18.55
N ARG A 241 14.51 8.78 -19.51
CA ARG A 241 13.33 9.37 -20.12
C ARG A 241 12.93 8.57 -21.34
N THR A 242 11.68 8.12 -21.41
CA THR A 242 11.10 7.53 -22.61
C THR A 242 10.45 8.63 -23.44
N GLN A 243 10.86 8.78 -24.70
CA GLN A 243 10.32 9.75 -25.63
C GLN A 243 9.05 9.23 -26.33
N ALA A 244 8.33 10.12 -27.03
CA ALA A 244 7.09 9.76 -27.72
C ALA A 244 7.29 8.75 -28.86
N ASP A 245 8.47 8.70 -29.46
CA ASP A 245 8.88 7.74 -30.51
C ASP A 245 9.34 6.39 -29.93
N GLY A 246 9.33 6.21 -28.61
CA GLY A 246 9.79 5.02 -27.91
C GLY A 246 11.30 4.99 -27.65
N SER A 247 12.07 5.96 -28.14
CA SER A 247 13.50 6.07 -27.82
C SER A 247 13.72 6.44 -26.36
N SER A 248 14.92 6.17 -25.86
CA SER A 248 15.29 6.47 -24.45
C SER A 248 16.47 7.42 -24.41
N GLU A 249 16.39 8.36 -23.48
CA GLU A 249 17.42 9.35 -23.18
C GLU A 249 17.84 9.25 -21.72
N THR A 250 19.13 9.34 -21.44
CA THR A 250 19.64 9.43 -20.06
C THR A 250 19.69 10.88 -19.64
N VAL A 251 19.04 11.17 -18.49
CA VAL A 251 18.99 12.51 -17.90
C VAL A 251 19.61 12.46 -16.50
N GLU A 252 20.66 13.25 -16.28
CA GLU A 252 21.24 13.42 -14.95
C GLU A 252 20.72 14.70 -14.29
N GLN A 253 20.45 14.61 -12.98
CA GLN A 253 19.99 15.75 -12.20
C GLN A 253 20.65 15.79 -10.83
N SER A 254 21.25 16.93 -10.49
CA SER A 254 21.76 17.17 -9.13
C SER A 254 20.62 17.45 -8.15
N PHE A 255 20.82 17.13 -6.87
CA PHE A 255 19.84 17.36 -5.82
C PHE A 255 20.50 17.77 -4.50
N GLU A 256 19.77 18.50 -3.67
CA GLU A 256 20.05 18.66 -2.24
C GLU A 256 19.22 17.68 -1.41
N MET A 257 17.99 17.38 -1.86
CA MET A 257 17.11 16.40 -1.29
C MET A 257 16.52 15.53 -2.40
N LEU A 258 16.51 14.21 -2.19
CA LEU A 258 15.89 13.22 -3.08
C LEU A 258 14.96 12.29 -2.27
N HIS A 259 13.65 12.38 -2.52
CA HIS A 259 12.67 11.44 -1.99
C HIS A 259 12.40 10.34 -3.01
N VAL A 260 12.86 9.13 -2.72
CA VAL A 260 12.77 7.99 -3.64
C VAL A 260 11.58 7.11 -3.30
N VAL A 261 10.85 6.67 -4.33
CA VAL A 261 9.96 5.51 -4.28
C VAL A 261 10.51 4.48 -5.25
N PRO A 262 10.96 3.30 -4.77
CA PRO A 262 11.53 2.27 -5.64
C PRO A 262 10.44 1.52 -6.38
N PRO A 263 10.77 0.74 -7.42
CA PRO A 263 9.88 -0.26 -7.99
C PRO A 263 9.33 -1.21 -6.93
N GLN A 264 8.13 -1.74 -7.16
CA GLN A 264 7.45 -2.60 -6.20
C GLN A 264 7.04 -3.91 -6.87
N ILE A 265 7.35 -5.01 -6.21
CA ILE A 265 7.15 -6.36 -6.72
C ILE A 265 6.47 -7.22 -5.65
N ALA A 266 5.90 -8.35 -6.01
CA ALA A 266 5.48 -9.33 -5.03
C ALA A 266 6.71 -9.93 -4.31
N PRO A 267 6.56 -10.40 -3.06
CA PRO A 267 7.64 -11.08 -2.35
C PRO A 267 8.20 -12.27 -3.13
N ASP A 268 9.51 -12.53 -3.01
CA ASP A 268 10.20 -13.54 -3.83
C ASP A 268 9.60 -14.94 -3.69
N PHE A 269 9.18 -15.33 -2.46
CA PHE A 269 8.53 -16.63 -2.22
C PHE A 269 7.12 -16.75 -2.84
N ILE A 270 6.49 -15.63 -3.19
CA ILE A 270 5.26 -15.61 -4.00
C ILE A 270 5.61 -15.73 -5.48
N ARG A 271 6.56 -14.92 -5.95
CA ARG A 271 6.96 -14.88 -7.38
C ARG A 271 7.46 -16.23 -7.89
N SER A 272 8.11 -17.01 -7.04
CA SER A 272 8.60 -18.37 -7.35
C SER A 272 7.59 -19.48 -7.07
N SER A 273 6.36 -19.15 -6.65
CA SER A 273 5.36 -20.14 -6.25
C SER A 273 4.33 -20.42 -7.37
N PRO A 274 3.65 -21.59 -7.31
CA PRO A 274 2.51 -21.88 -8.21
C PRO A 274 1.30 -20.95 -8.02
N LEU A 275 1.32 -20.06 -7.03
CA LEU A 275 0.25 -19.09 -6.77
C LEU A 275 0.39 -17.82 -7.60
N ALA A 276 1.52 -17.64 -8.28
CA ALA A 276 1.84 -16.44 -9.03
C ALA A 276 1.32 -16.48 -10.48
N ASP A 277 0.85 -15.33 -10.95
CA ASP A 277 0.67 -15.09 -12.39
C ASP A 277 2.03 -14.83 -13.10
N ALA A 278 1.99 -14.58 -14.41
CA ALA A 278 3.18 -14.30 -15.20
C ALA A 278 3.96 -13.05 -14.75
N ALA A 279 3.32 -12.12 -14.05
CA ALA A 279 3.95 -10.92 -13.50
C ALA A 279 4.45 -11.11 -12.05
N GLY A 280 4.22 -12.30 -11.47
CA GLY A 280 4.67 -12.69 -10.15
C GLY A 280 3.72 -12.33 -9.01
N TRP A 281 2.51 -11.87 -9.27
CA TRP A 281 1.49 -11.55 -8.27
C TRP A 281 0.56 -12.74 -8.03
N VAL A 282 -0.02 -12.84 -6.84
CA VAL A 282 -1.02 -13.90 -6.56
C VAL A 282 -2.19 -13.78 -7.54
N ASP A 283 -2.44 -14.85 -8.31
CA ASP A 283 -3.43 -14.87 -9.40
C ASP A 283 -4.84 -15.13 -8.86
N VAL A 284 -5.62 -14.06 -8.70
CA VAL A 284 -6.98 -14.14 -8.18
C VAL A 284 -8.01 -13.60 -9.17
N ASP A 285 -9.22 -14.08 -9.05
CA ASP A 285 -10.38 -13.44 -9.64
C ASP A 285 -10.63 -12.09 -8.95
N PRO A 286 -10.74 -10.98 -9.69
CA PRO A 286 -10.78 -9.63 -9.10
C PRO A 286 -12.06 -9.34 -8.31
N ALA A 287 -13.13 -10.07 -8.54
CA ALA A 287 -14.38 -9.89 -7.82
C ALA A 287 -14.45 -10.75 -6.56
N THR A 288 -14.14 -12.03 -6.66
CA THR A 288 -14.27 -12.97 -5.53
C THR A 288 -13.01 -13.05 -4.67
N LEU A 289 -11.86 -12.60 -5.19
CA LEU A 289 -10.54 -12.70 -4.56
C LEU A 289 -10.09 -14.15 -4.31
N LYS A 290 -10.73 -15.11 -5.00
CA LYS A 290 -10.38 -16.53 -5.00
C LYS A 290 -9.30 -16.78 -6.05
N HIS A 291 -8.34 -17.64 -5.73
CA HIS A 291 -7.30 -18.03 -6.67
C HIS A 291 -7.92 -18.74 -7.88
N ARG A 292 -7.44 -18.43 -9.10
CA ARG A 292 -8.03 -18.94 -10.34
C ARG A 292 -7.88 -20.44 -10.52
N GLN A 293 -6.80 -21.03 -10.01
CA GLN A 293 -6.52 -22.47 -10.15
C GLN A 293 -6.85 -23.28 -8.90
N PHE A 294 -6.70 -22.71 -7.70
CA PHE A 294 -6.82 -23.43 -6.43
C PHE A 294 -8.05 -22.98 -5.67
N ALA A 295 -9.07 -23.85 -5.63
CA ALA A 295 -10.39 -23.52 -5.12
C ALA A 295 -10.44 -23.15 -3.63
N ASN A 296 -9.47 -23.60 -2.84
CA ASN A 296 -9.34 -23.34 -1.41
C ASN A 296 -8.27 -22.30 -1.07
N VAL A 297 -7.80 -21.53 -2.06
CA VAL A 297 -6.84 -20.45 -1.89
C VAL A 297 -7.50 -19.11 -2.21
N HIS A 298 -7.28 -18.12 -1.35
CA HIS A 298 -7.74 -16.74 -1.52
C HIS A 298 -6.55 -15.79 -1.38
N GLY A 299 -6.56 -14.69 -2.12
CA GLY A 299 -5.54 -13.64 -2.02
C GLY A 299 -6.17 -12.27 -1.81
N LEU A 300 -5.54 -11.40 -1.01
CA LEU A 300 -6.00 -10.02 -0.86
C LEU A 300 -4.85 -9.07 -0.47
N GLY A 301 -5.12 -7.78 -0.58
CA GLY A 301 -4.15 -6.73 -0.32
C GLY A 301 -3.17 -6.54 -1.47
N ASP A 302 -2.00 -5.98 -1.13
CA ASP A 302 -1.06 -5.50 -2.15
C ASP A 302 -0.38 -6.62 -2.96
N VAL A 303 -0.45 -7.88 -2.52
CA VAL A 303 0.18 -9.04 -3.17
C VAL A 303 -0.55 -9.55 -4.40
N THR A 304 -1.81 -9.16 -4.62
CA THR A 304 -2.65 -9.69 -5.70
C THR A 304 -2.42 -9.00 -7.04
N ASN A 305 -2.75 -9.69 -8.14
CA ASN A 305 -2.74 -9.16 -9.51
C ASN A 305 -3.91 -8.22 -9.84
N THR A 306 -4.78 -7.94 -8.87
CA THR A 306 -5.94 -7.07 -9.09
C THR A 306 -5.55 -5.63 -9.43
N SER A 307 -6.27 -5.01 -10.36
CA SER A 307 -5.97 -3.67 -10.90
C SER A 307 -6.41 -2.51 -9.99
N ASN A 308 -6.98 -2.79 -8.82
CA ASN A 308 -7.36 -1.75 -7.86
C ASN A 308 -6.12 -1.05 -7.28
N ALA A 309 -6.31 0.15 -6.75
CA ALA A 309 -5.27 0.83 -6.00
C ALA A 309 -4.85 0.01 -4.77
N LYS A 310 -3.56 -0.32 -4.66
CA LYS A 310 -2.98 -1.04 -3.52
C LYS A 310 -2.94 -0.12 -2.29
N THR A 311 -4.01 -0.15 -1.49
CA THR A 311 -4.22 0.75 -0.34
C THR A 311 -4.80 0.01 0.86
N ALA A 312 -4.62 0.58 2.06
CA ALA A 312 -5.27 0.06 3.27
C ALA A 312 -6.82 0.11 3.18
N ALA A 313 -7.38 1.05 2.41
CA ALA A 313 -8.81 1.14 2.15
C ALA A 313 -9.31 -0.04 1.29
N ALA A 314 -8.52 -0.43 0.26
CA ALA A 314 -8.79 -1.62 -0.53
C ALA A 314 -8.76 -2.89 0.34
N ALA A 315 -7.68 -3.09 1.11
CA ALA A 315 -7.56 -4.23 2.02
C ALA A 315 -8.72 -4.30 3.03
N ARG A 316 -9.19 -3.13 3.51
CA ARG A 316 -10.35 -3.04 4.41
C ARG A 316 -11.66 -3.52 3.76
N LYS A 317 -11.88 -3.27 2.47
CA LYS A 317 -13.05 -3.75 1.72
C LYS A 317 -12.89 -5.22 1.30
N GLN A 318 -11.67 -5.64 0.99
CA GLN A 318 -11.35 -7.01 0.56
C GLN A 318 -11.46 -8.03 1.70
N ALA A 319 -11.04 -7.68 2.92
CA ALA A 319 -11.02 -8.61 4.06
C ALA A 319 -12.40 -9.22 4.38
N PRO A 320 -13.52 -8.48 4.44
CA PRO A 320 -14.85 -9.05 4.62
C PRO A 320 -15.32 -9.94 3.46
N VAL A 321 -14.92 -9.61 2.22
CA VAL A 321 -15.22 -10.44 1.03
C VAL A 321 -14.52 -11.79 1.16
N VAL A 322 -13.20 -11.79 1.41
CA VAL A 322 -12.44 -13.03 1.60
C VAL A 322 -12.96 -13.82 2.79
N ALA A 323 -13.23 -13.17 3.93
CA ALA A 323 -13.78 -13.86 5.10
C ALA A 323 -15.12 -14.55 4.79
N ASN A 324 -16.00 -13.90 4.05
CA ASN A 324 -17.27 -14.51 3.61
C ASN A 324 -17.02 -15.70 2.66
N ASN A 325 -16.15 -15.54 1.66
CA ASN A 325 -15.89 -16.57 0.65
C ASN A 325 -15.17 -17.79 1.22
N VAL A 326 -14.30 -17.62 2.20
CA VAL A 326 -13.70 -18.71 2.99
C VAL A 326 -14.79 -19.51 3.73
N LEU A 327 -15.78 -18.85 4.34
CA LEU A 327 -16.90 -19.54 5.01
C LEU A 327 -17.79 -20.30 4.02
N VAL A 328 -18.04 -19.74 2.84
CA VAL A 328 -18.73 -20.46 1.75
C VAL A 328 -17.95 -21.70 1.35
N ALA A 329 -16.64 -21.59 1.16
CA ALA A 329 -15.77 -22.70 0.80
C ALA A 329 -15.69 -23.80 1.89
N LEU A 330 -15.90 -23.43 3.16
CA LEU A 330 -16.03 -24.37 4.28
C LEU A 330 -17.43 -24.95 4.44
N GLY A 331 -18.38 -24.61 3.55
CA GLY A 331 -19.78 -25.07 3.63
C GLY A 331 -20.61 -24.43 4.75
N ARG A 332 -20.14 -23.31 5.33
CA ARG A 332 -20.82 -22.66 6.48
C ARG A 332 -21.74 -21.49 6.11
N ARG A 333 -21.70 -21.00 4.86
CA ARG A 333 -22.56 -19.94 4.32
C ARG A 333 -22.90 -20.22 2.87
N GLY A 334 -24.07 -19.76 2.40
CA GLY A 334 -24.63 -20.14 1.10
C GLY A 334 -24.24 -19.27 -0.08
N GLU A 335 -23.86 -18.00 0.12
CA GLU A 335 -23.68 -17.03 -0.97
C GLU A 335 -22.28 -16.39 -0.94
N SER A 336 -21.65 -16.32 -2.11
CA SER A 336 -20.37 -15.63 -2.28
C SER A 336 -20.53 -14.11 -2.21
N ALA A 337 -19.49 -13.45 -1.75
CA ALA A 337 -19.38 -12.00 -1.75
C ALA A 337 -18.42 -11.52 -2.85
N VAL A 338 -18.58 -10.26 -3.28
CA VAL A 338 -17.78 -9.66 -4.33
C VAL A 338 -17.18 -8.32 -3.90
N TYR A 339 -16.03 -8.02 -4.46
CA TYR A 339 -15.29 -6.78 -4.33
C TYR A 339 -15.37 -5.99 -5.63
N ASP A 340 -15.63 -4.70 -5.53
CA ASP A 340 -15.87 -3.80 -6.67
C ASP A 340 -14.62 -3.03 -7.14
N GLY A 341 -13.46 -3.31 -6.56
CA GLY A 341 -12.23 -2.59 -6.85
C GLY A 341 -12.06 -1.29 -6.07
N TYR A 342 -12.87 -1.04 -5.03
CA TYR A 342 -12.79 0.17 -4.25
C TYR A 342 -11.40 0.39 -3.66
N GLY A 343 -10.89 1.59 -3.89
CA GLY A 343 -9.68 2.12 -3.28
C GLY A 343 -9.87 3.56 -2.86
N SER A 344 -9.09 4.01 -1.92
CA SER A 344 -9.07 5.41 -1.51
C SER A 344 -7.66 5.91 -1.32
N CYS A 345 -7.39 7.10 -1.84
CA CYS A 345 -6.14 7.81 -1.70
C CYS A 345 -6.41 9.22 -1.20
N PRO A 346 -6.36 9.47 0.13
CA PRO A 346 -6.46 10.83 0.67
C PRO A 346 -5.20 11.61 0.30
N LEU A 347 -5.23 12.38 -0.80
CA LEU A 347 -4.13 13.17 -1.34
C LEU A 347 -3.96 14.44 -0.50
N THR A 348 -2.96 14.44 0.36
CA THR A 348 -2.65 15.55 1.25
C THR A 348 -1.91 16.63 0.49
N VAL A 349 -2.58 17.71 0.12
CA VAL A 349 -2.05 18.77 -0.74
C VAL A 349 -1.44 19.94 0.05
N GLU A 350 -1.88 20.12 1.29
CA GLU A 350 -1.28 21.03 2.28
C GLU A 350 -1.61 20.56 3.70
N LYS A 351 -0.92 21.04 4.70
CA LYS A 351 -1.32 20.83 6.10
C LYS A 351 -2.66 21.52 6.37
N GLY A 352 -3.70 20.70 6.55
CA GLY A 352 -5.07 21.16 6.77
C GLY A 352 -6.04 20.89 5.62
N ARG A 353 -5.58 20.42 4.45
CA ARG A 353 -6.47 20.12 3.32
C ARG A 353 -6.06 18.85 2.57
N ILE A 354 -7.06 18.12 2.13
CA ILE A 354 -6.93 16.85 1.41
C ILE A 354 -7.94 16.80 0.26
N VAL A 355 -7.48 16.36 -0.90
CA VAL A 355 -8.31 15.84 -1.99
C VAL A 355 -8.55 14.35 -1.67
N LEU A 356 -9.80 13.97 -1.40
CA LEU A 356 -10.16 12.62 -1.01
C LEU A 356 -10.55 11.80 -2.25
N ALA A 357 -9.56 11.21 -2.89
CA ALA A 357 -9.80 10.35 -4.04
C ALA A 357 -10.34 8.98 -3.59
N GLU A 358 -11.55 8.65 -4.05
CA GLU A 358 -12.23 7.38 -3.84
C GLU A 358 -12.77 6.87 -5.18
N PHE A 359 -12.43 5.64 -5.54
CA PHE A 359 -12.75 5.08 -6.86
C PHE A 359 -12.77 3.55 -6.83
N THR A 360 -13.43 2.98 -7.81
CA THR A 360 -13.51 1.53 -8.05
C THR A 360 -12.74 1.13 -9.31
N TYR A 361 -12.87 -0.13 -9.76
CA TYR A 361 -12.26 -0.61 -11.00
C TYR A 361 -12.56 0.32 -12.18
N GLY A 362 -11.59 0.50 -13.06
CA GLY A 362 -11.68 1.42 -14.21
C GLY A 362 -11.63 2.90 -13.84
N GLY A 363 -11.25 3.25 -12.61
CA GLY A 363 -11.13 4.65 -12.18
C GLY A 363 -12.48 5.35 -11.99
N LYS A 364 -13.58 4.61 -11.81
CA LYS A 364 -14.91 5.20 -11.55
C LYS A 364 -14.93 5.83 -10.17
N VAL A 365 -15.29 7.11 -10.10
CA VAL A 365 -15.40 7.84 -8.84
C VAL A 365 -16.51 7.23 -7.96
N ALA A 366 -16.17 6.89 -6.72
CA ALA A 366 -17.04 6.19 -5.78
C ALA A 366 -16.97 6.80 -4.37
N PRO A 367 -17.54 8.01 -4.16
CA PRO A 367 -17.42 8.73 -2.90
C PRO A 367 -18.19 8.05 -1.77
N SER A 368 -17.58 7.91 -0.60
CA SER A 368 -18.23 7.39 0.63
C SER A 368 -19.23 8.39 1.26
N PHE A 369 -19.15 9.65 0.87
CA PHE A 369 -19.98 10.73 1.42
C PHE A 369 -20.74 11.47 0.32
N PRO A 370 -21.96 11.98 0.58
CA PRO A 370 -22.65 12.84 -0.35
C PRO A 370 -21.80 14.10 -0.67
N ARG A 371 -21.80 14.53 -1.94
CA ARG A 371 -20.99 15.68 -2.40
C ARG A 371 -21.26 16.98 -1.64
N TRP A 372 -22.50 17.21 -1.22
CA TRP A 372 -22.85 18.40 -0.44
C TRP A 372 -22.17 18.42 0.95
N LEU A 373 -21.82 17.26 1.50
CA LEU A 373 -21.09 17.15 2.76
C LEU A 373 -19.58 17.16 2.54
N LEU A 374 -19.10 16.36 1.58
CA LEU A 374 -17.69 16.24 1.25
C LEU A 374 -17.52 15.93 -0.24
N ASP A 375 -17.19 16.96 -1.04
CA ASP A 375 -16.73 16.72 -2.41
C ASP A 375 -15.23 16.35 -2.39
N GLY A 376 -14.94 15.07 -2.58
CA GLY A 376 -13.58 14.55 -2.55
C GLY A 376 -12.68 15.07 -3.67
N ARG A 377 -13.25 15.67 -4.72
CA ARG A 377 -12.51 16.31 -5.84
C ARG A 377 -11.93 17.67 -5.44
N GLN A 378 -12.38 18.24 -4.33
CA GLN A 378 -11.91 19.52 -3.83
C GLN A 378 -11.06 19.33 -2.56
N PRO A 379 -10.04 20.17 -2.34
CA PRO A 379 -9.24 20.12 -1.14
C PRO A 379 -10.02 20.65 0.08
N THR A 380 -10.38 19.75 1.01
CA THR A 380 -11.25 20.08 2.15
C THR A 380 -10.57 19.89 3.51
N ARG A 381 -10.99 20.71 4.50
CA ARG A 381 -10.58 20.55 5.91
C ARG A 381 -11.25 19.34 6.57
N LEU A 382 -12.45 18.97 6.14
CA LEU A 382 -13.14 17.79 6.67
C LEU A 382 -12.38 16.51 6.30
N ALA A 383 -11.92 16.38 5.04
CA ALA A 383 -11.08 15.26 4.62
C ALA A 383 -9.73 15.22 5.38
N TRP A 384 -9.16 16.37 5.70
CA TRP A 384 -7.99 16.43 6.58
C TRP A 384 -8.29 15.88 7.97
N TRP A 385 -9.37 16.32 8.62
CA TRP A 385 -9.77 15.83 9.93
C TRP A 385 -10.01 14.32 9.90
N LEU A 386 -10.70 13.81 8.88
CA LEU A 386 -10.87 12.38 8.65
C LEU A 386 -9.52 11.66 8.60
N LYS A 387 -8.58 12.13 7.77
CA LYS A 387 -7.25 11.52 7.61
C LYS A 387 -6.41 11.58 8.88
N ALA A 388 -6.41 12.72 9.56
CA ALA A 388 -5.52 12.96 10.69
C ALA A 388 -6.02 12.32 12.00
N ARG A 389 -7.34 12.13 12.15
CA ARG A 389 -7.97 11.68 13.43
C ARG A 389 -8.79 10.41 13.27
N VAL A 390 -9.68 10.36 12.28
CA VAL A 390 -10.66 9.26 12.18
C VAL A 390 -10.05 8.02 11.55
N LEU A 391 -9.31 8.14 10.45
CA LEU A 391 -8.77 6.97 9.76
C LEU A 391 -7.75 6.16 10.60
N PRO A 392 -6.84 6.76 11.41
CA PRO A 392 -6.02 5.98 12.33
C PRO A 392 -6.85 5.23 13.38
N ALA A 393 -7.86 5.89 13.97
CA ALA A 393 -8.76 5.25 14.94
C ALA A 393 -9.57 4.11 14.28
N LEU A 394 -10.12 4.36 13.09
CA LEU A 394 -10.83 3.35 12.31
C LEU A 394 -9.93 2.14 11.96
N TYR A 395 -8.67 2.38 11.65
CA TYR A 395 -7.70 1.32 11.38
C TYR A 395 -7.48 0.45 12.62
N TRP A 396 -7.03 1.06 13.74
CA TRP A 396 -6.64 0.34 14.93
C TRP A 396 -7.81 -0.31 15.69
N HIS A 397 -8.97 0.38 15.75
CA HIS A 397 -10.11 -0.02 16.58
C HIS A 397 -11.33 -0.49 15.79
N GLY A 398 -11.32 -0.30 14.47
CA GLY A 398 -12.34 -0.79 13.55
C GLY A 398 -11.85 -1.95 12.71
N MET A 399 -11.05 -1.66 11.68
CA MET A 399 -10.59 -2.64 10.68
C MET A 399 -9.90 -3.86 11.31
N LEU A 400 -8.88 -3.63 12.16
CA LEU A 400 -8.13 -4.72 12.80
C LEU A 400 -8.91 -5.46 13.91
N LYS A 401 -10.14 -5.03 14.19
CA LYS A 401 -11.06 -5.66 15.15
C LYS A 401 -12.30 -6.26 14.49
N GLY A 402 -12.28 -6.41 13.15
CA GLY A 402 -13.38 -7.00 12.39
C GLY A 402 -14.67 -6.17 12.34
N ARG A 403 -14.59 -4.87 12.64
CA ARG A 403 -15.74 -3.96 12.52
C ARG A 403 -15.83 -3.43 11.10
N GLU A 404 -16.89 -3.78 10.39
CA GLU A 404 -17.05 -3.57 8.95
C GLU A 404 -17.90 -2.33 8.61
N TRP A 405 -17.81 -1.28 9.39
CA TRP A 405 -18.50 -0.01 9.09
C TRP A 405 -18.13 0.49 7.69
N LEU A 406 -19.11 0.73 6.82
CA LEU A 406 -18.94 1.13 5.43
C LEU A 406 -18.04 0.17 4.60
N ALA A 407 -17.90 -1.09 5.05
CA ALA A 407 -17.09 -2.10 4.39
C ALA A 407 -17.78 -3.47 4.31
N LYS A 408 -19.09 -3.53 4.58
CA LYS A 408 -19.87 -4.77 4.41
C LYS A 408 -19.71 -5.26 2.97
N PRO A 409 -19.49 -6.57 2.74
CA PRO A 409 -19.37 -7.12 1.41
C PRO A 409 -20.69 -7.10 0.68
N GLU A 410 -20.67 -6.91 -0.63
CA GLU A 410 -21.81 -7.07 -1.50
C GLU A 410 -21.96 -8.55 -1.87
N LYS A 411 -23.21 -9.02 -2.04
CA LYS A 411 -23.51 -10.38 -2.52
C LYS A 411 -23.25 -10.49 -4.02
N ALA A 412 -22.87 -11.68 -4.49
CA ALA A 412 -22.58 -11.92 -5.91
C ALA A 412 -23.79 -11.64 -6.81
N ASP A 413 -25.00 -11.96 -6.35
CA ASP A 413 -26.24 -11.82 -7.13
C ASP A 413 -26.74 -10.37 -7.25
N ALA A 414 -26.22 -9.42 -6.46
CA ALA A 414 -26.63 -8.01 -6.48
C ALA A 414 -26.17 -7.23 -7.73
N ARG A 415 -25.39 -7.84 -8.63
CA ARG A 415 -24.82 -7.17 -9.82
C ARG A 415 -25.50 -7.50 -11.14
N HIS A 416 -26.56 -8.32 -11.14
CA HIS A 416 -27.31 -8.71 -12.34
C HIS A 416 -28.75 -8.19 -12.35
N GLY A 417 -29.03 -7.15 -11.54
CA GLY A 417 -30.29 -6.42 -11.56
C GLY A 417 -30.15 -5.00 -12.07
#